data_af2b2c7fd91f4187add75c371b4d4d5a
#
_entry.id   af2b2c7fd91f4187add75c371b4d4d5a
#
_cell.length_a   1.000
_cell.length_b   1.000
_cell.length_c   1.000
_cell.angle_alpha   90.00
_cell.angle_beta   90.00
_cell.angle_gamma   90.00
#
_symmetry.space_group_name_H-M   'P 1'
#
loop_
_entity.id
_entity.type
_entity.pdbx_description
1 polymer ?
#
loop_
_entity_poly.entity_id
_entity_poly.type
_entity_poly.pdbx_seq_one_letter_code
_entity_poly.pdbx_strand_id
1 'polypeptide(L)'
;SPSTFIDAVKDCGFTALVTANNHNCDTGFKGLEATVRCIKNGGMANIGTLDDGTYIVDINGIKVGFTAVNSISNGLEKDIPPHLIGKYEPLHFRELVNSLKNDGAEYIIAYHHWGKMNSVTVRNAQQKAAEYMAQCGADLIIGSHPHVMQCAEKIKTADGREVMCFYSLGNLLSSMKEMRENRESTIVDLTLTRTDGRITADITCIPVLCE
;
A
#
# COMPACT_ATOMS: atom_id res chain seq x y z
N SER A 1 -7.75 -7.20 16.50
CA SER A 1 -6.67 -8.15 16.86
C SER A 1 -6.14 -7.82 18.25
N PRO A 2 -5.64 -8.80 19.02
CA PRO A 2 -4.96 -8.55 20.29
C PRO A 2 -3.73 -7.66 20.11
N SER A 3 -3.37 -6.87 21.14
CA SER A 3 -2.15 -6.03 21.10
C SER A 3 -0.86 -6.87 20.90
N THR A 4 -0.85 -8.09 21.40
CA THR A 4 0.25 -9.07 21.18
C THR A 4 0.50 -9.40 19.71
N PHE A 5 -0.46 -9.16 18.81
CA PHE A 5 -0.26 -9.32 17.37
C PHE A 5 0.76 -8.29 16.82
N ILE A 6 0.74 -7.08 17.37
CA ILE A 6 1.68 -6.02 17.00
C ILE A 6 3.12 -6.41 17.37
N ASP A 7 3.30 -7.02 18.55
CA ASP A 7 4.61 -7.49 18.99
C ASP A 7 5.14 -8.59 18.03
N ALA A 8 4.29 -9.56 17.68
CA ALA A 8 4.65 -10.62 16.76
C ALA A 8 5.03 -10.10 15.35
N VAL A 9 4.28 -9.11 14.83
CA VAL A 9 4.58 -8.49 13.52
C VAL A 9 5.92 -7.74 13.58
N LYS A 10 6.18 -7.02 14.68
CA LYS A 10 7.46 -6.34 14.90
C LYS A 10 8.63 -7.33 14.99
N ASP A 11 8.46 -8.43 15.72
CA ASP A 11 9.49 -9.48 15.86
C ASP A 11 9.79 -10.15 14.51
N CYS A 12 8.84 -10.16 13.58
CA CYS A 12 9.08 -10.58 12.18
C CYS A 12 9.82 -9.52 11.34
N GLY A 13 10.19 -8.36 11.91
CA GLY A 13 10.98 -7.32 11.25
C GLY A 13 10.17 -6.26 10.49
N PHE A 14 8.83 -6.23 10.62
CA PHE A 14 8.03 -5.17 10.02
C PHE A 14 8.31 -3.83 10.72
N THR A 15 8.47 -2.77 9.91
CA THR A 15 8.74 -1.41 10.40
C THR A 15 7.59 -0.44 10.13
N ALA A 16 6.70 -0.80 9.22
CA ALA A 16 5.52 0.00 8.88
C ALA A 16 4.34 -0.90 8.50
N LEU A 17 3.12 -0.43 8.76
CA LEU A 17 1.88 -1.13 8.41
C LEU A 17 0.93 -0.19 7.68
N VAL A 18 0.29 -0.71 6.63
CA VAL A 18 -0.78 -0.01 5.92
C VAL A 18 -2.11 -0.32 6.58
N THR A 19 -2.86 0.72 6.95
CA THR A 19 -4.21 0.60 7.53
C THR A 19 -5.32 1.10 6.61
N ALA A 20 -4.99 1.64 5.45
CA ALA A 20 -5.96 2.03 4.42
C ALA A 20 -6.55 0.81 3.71
N ASN A 21 -7.62 0.24 4.27
CA ASN A 21 -8.36 -0.90 3.74
C ASN A 21 -9.84 -0.84 4.13
N ASN A 22 -10.68 -1.73 3.57
CA ASN A 22 -12.12 -1.75 3.80
C ASN A 22 -12.53 -2.22 5.21
N HIS A 23 -11.60 -2.75 6.01
CA HIS A 23 -11.83 -3.22 7.38
C HIS A 23 -11.32 -2.25 8.45
N ASN A 24 -10.80 -1.09 8.06
CA ASN A 24 -10.23 -0.13 9.00
C ASN A 24 -11.25 0.44 10.00
N CYS A 25 -12.54 0.41 9.66
CA CYS A 25 -13.65 0.90 10.49
C CYS A 25 -14.59 -0.20 10.99
N ASP A 26 -14.22 -1.47 10.97
CA ASP A 26 -15.08 -2.59 11.43
C ASP A 26 -15.53 -2.45 12.87
N THR A 27 -14.74 -1.80 13.71
CA THR A 27 -15.06 -1.48 15.12
C THR A 27 -15.28 0.01 15.32
N GLY A 28 -15.63 0.73 14.26
CA GLY A 28 -15.87 2.18 14.24
C GLY A 28 -14.57 2.99 14.31
N PHE A 29 -14.73 4.31 14.29
CA PHE A 29 -13.59 5.24 14.27
C PHE A 29 -12.66 5.09 15.47
N LYS A 30 -13.22 4.91 16.68
CA LYS A 30 -12.42 4.65 17.89
C LYS A 30 -11.57 3.37 17.78
N GLY A 31 -12.05 2.37 17.06
CA GLY A 31 -11.30 1.14 16.78
C GLY A 31 -10.11 1.41 15.85
N LEU A 32 -10.30 2.23 14.83
CA LEU A 32 -9.21 2.68 13.96
C LEU A 32 -8.15 3.47 14.77
N GLU A 33 -8.56 4.45 15.56
CA GLU A 33 -7.64 5.20 16.43
C GLU A 33 -6.86 4.29 17.38
N ALA A 34 -7.53 3.30 17.98
CA ALA A 34 -6.88 2.33 18.85
C ALA A 34 -5.86 1.46 18.09
N THR A 35 -6.19 1.04 16.88
CA THR A 35 -5.28 0.26 16.02
C THR A 35 -4.04 1.06 15.68
N VAL A 36 -4.19 2.29 15.20
CA VAL A 36 -3.06 3.17 14.86
C VAL A 36 -2.20 3.46 16.08
N ARG A 37 -2.82 3.72 17.24
CA ARG A 37 -2.08 3.92 18.49
C ARG A 37 -1.28 2.66 18.90
N CYS A 38 -1.83 1.46 18.72
CA CYS A 38 -1.11 0.23 19.00
C CYS A 38 0.09 0.04 18.06
N ILE A 39 -0.06 0.33 16.76
CA ILE A 39 1.04 0.28 15.78
C ILE A 39 2.17 1.23 16.20
N LYS A 40 1.85 2.49 16.49
CA LYS A 40 2.82 3.51 16.90
C LYS A 40 3.50 3.17 18.23
N ASN A 41 2.75 2.70 19.22
CA ASN A 41 3.31 2.26 20.50
C ASN A 41 4.23 1.04 20.35
N GLY A 42 3.98 0.17 19.36
CA GLY A 42 4.88 -0.92 18.96
C GLY A 42 6.15 -0.43 18.25
N GLY A 43 6.30 0.86 17.99
CA GLY A 43 7.46 1.46 17.31
C GLY A 43 7.46 1.26 15.80
N MET A 44 6.29 0.98 15.21
CA MET A 44 6.10 0.90 13.76
C MET A 44 5.38 2.14 13.21
N ALA A 45 5.61 2.46 11.95
CA ALA A 45 4.86 3.50 11.26
C ALA A 45 3.47 3.00 10.85
N ASN A 46 2.46 3.87 10.96
CA ASN A 46 1.16 3.70 10.32
C ASN A 46 1.17 4.43 8.97
N ILE A 47 0.53 3.88 7.93
CA ILE A 47 0.44 4.50 6.61
C ILE A 47 -1.01 4.48 6.13
N GLY A 48 -1.51 5.64 5.71
CA GLY A 48 -2.72 5.77 4.91
C GLY A 48 -4.00 6.10 5.69
N THR A 49 -4.00 6.15 7.02
CA THR A 49 -5.18 6.55 7.80
C THR A 49 -4.83 7.56 8.88
N LEU A 50 -5.85 8.27 9.38
CA LEU A 50 -5.72 9.40 10.29
C LEU A 50 -4.80 10.48 9.68
N ASP A 51 -3.91 11.07 10.45
CA ASP A 51 -2.96 12.08 9.98
C ASP A 51 -1.70 11.48 9.34
N ASP A 52 -1.64 10.14 9.20
CA ASP A 52 -0.50 9.40 8.66
C ASP A 52 -0.73 9.03 7.18
N GLY A 53 -1.18 9.97 6.37
CA GLY A 53 -1.38 9.78 4.92
C GLY A 53 -0.09 9.48 4.16
N THR A 54 1.06 9.93 4.71
CA THR A 54 2.39 9.75 4.15
C THR A 54 3.39 9.30 5.20
N TYR A 55 4.45 8.60 4.76
CA TYR A 55 5.57 8.19 5.60
C TYR A 55 6.86 8.26 4.78
N ILE A 56 7.94 8.77 5.37
CA ILE A 56 9.27 8.80 4.74
C ILE A 56 10.27 8.11 5.65
N VAL A 57 11.12 7.29 5.06
CA VAL A 57 12.24 6.65 5.74
C VAL A 57 13.51 6.81 4.90
N ASP A 58 14.63 7.09 5.55
CA ASP A 58 15.94 7.04 4.91
C ASP A 58 16.48 5.60 4.95
N ILE A 59 16.71 5.04 3.78
CA ILE A 59 17.28 3.71 3.60
C ILE A 59 18.62 3.87 2.90
N ASN A 60 19.71 3.80 3.65
CA ASN A 60 21.08 3.92 3.15
C ASN A 60 21.31 5.20 2.30
N GLY A 61 20.75 6.32 2.73
CA GLY A 61 20.90 7.62 2.07
C GLY A 61 19.92 7.88 0.92
N ILE A 62 18.94 6.98 0.69
CA ILE A 62 17.83 7.21 -0.22
C ILE A 62 16.54 7.41 0.60
N LYS A 63 15.90 8.57 0.44
CA LYS A 63 14.62 8.86 1.09
C LYS A 63 13.48 8.22 0.32
N VAL A 64 12.93 7.15 0.89
CA VAL A 64 11.78 6.43 0.31
C VAL A 64 10.50 6.93 0.96
N GLY A 65 9.59 7.44 0.15
CA GLY A 65 8.26 7.90 0.55
C GLY A 65 7.20 6.83 0.34
N PHE A 66 6.28 6.73 1.28
CA PHE A 66 5.14 5.81 1.21
C PHE A 66 3.83 6.58 1.37
N THR A 67 2.83 6.18 0.61
CA THR A 67 1.44 6.59 0.81
C THR A 67 0.50 5.43 0.53
N ALA A 68 -0.68 5.45 1.15
CA ALA A 68 -1.65 4.38 0.97
C ALA A 68 -3.08 4.92 0.91
N VAL A 69 -3.88 4.33 0.02
CA VAL A 69 -5.28 4.70 -0.20
C VAL A 69 -6.16 3.47 -0.39
N ASN A 70 -7.47 3.66 -0.21
CA ASN A 70 -8.48 2.61 -0.26
C ASN A 70 -9.69 3.03 -1.11
N SER A 71 -10.08 2.19 -2.07
CA SER A 71 -11.27 2.38 -2.91
C SER A 71 -12.45 1.50 -2.51
N ILE A 72 -12.30 0.64 -1.49
CA ILE A 72 -13.32 -0.32 -1.09
C ILE A 72 -13.99 0.13 0.20
N SER A 73 -15.31 0.06 0.25
CA SER A 73 -16.12 0.44 1.41
C SER A 73 -16.98 -0.74 1.85
N ASN A 74 -16.99 -0.97 3.17
CA ASN A 74 -17.95 -1.88 3.81
C ASN A 74 -19.18 -1.11 4.35
N GLY A 75 -19.24 0.22 4.13
CA GLY A 75 -20.35 1.07 4.53
C GLY A 75 -20.39 1.41 6.02
N LEU A 76 -19.30 1.15 6.74
CA LEU A 76 -19.18 1.38 8.19
C LEU A 76 -18.54 2.75 8.52
N GLU A 77 -18.02 3.43 7.52
CA GLU A 77 -17.29 4.69 7.61
C GLU A 77 -18.16 5.94 7.41
N LYS A 78 -19.48 5.81 7.59
CA LYS A 78 -20.40 6.95 7.50
C LYS A 78 -20.01 8.05 8.49
N ASP A 79 -20.09 9.29 8.04
CA ASP A 79 -19.78 10.47 8.85
C ASP A 79 -18.30 10.63 9.26
N ILE A 80 -17.39 9.78 8.76
CA ILE A 80 -15.96 9.95 8.98
C ILE A 80 -15.36 10.68 7.77
N PRO A 81 -14.55 11.74 7.98
CA PRO A 81 -13.88 12.43 6.88
C PRO A 81 -13.06 11.47 6.01
N PRO A 82 -13.20 11.52 4.68
CA PRO A 82 -12.57 10.55 3.77
C PRO A 82 -11.05 10.40 3.94
N HIS A 83 -10.34 11.49 4.20
CA HIS A 83 -8.88 11.47 4.39
C HIS A 83 -8.47 10.67 5.64
N LEU A 84 -9.28 10.68 6.71
CA LEU A 84 -8.97 9.95 7.95
C LEU A 84 -9.07 8.42 7.80
N ILE A 85 -9.78 7.94 6.80
CA ILE A 85 -9.92 6.51 6.50
C ILE A 85 -9.11 6.07 5.27
N GLY A 86 -8.28 6.96 4.75
CA GLY A 86 -7.47 6.69 3.57
C GLY A 86 -8.27 6.49 2.29
N LYS A 87 -9.46 7.10 2.16
CA LYS A 87 -10.29 6.94 0.97
C LYS A 87 -9.59 7.50 -0.26
N TYR A 88 -9.57 6.72 -1.33
CA TYR A 88 -9.00 7.17 -2.60
C TYR A 88 -9.85 8.25 -3.23
N GLU A 89 -9.27 9.41 -3.39
CA GLU A 89 -9.75 10.52 -4.20
C GLU A 89 -8.58 11.04 -5.04
N PRO A 90 -8.72 11.16 -6.38
CA PRO A 90 -7.59 11.48 -7.25
C PRO A 90 -6.85 12.76 -6.85
N LEU A 91 -7.55 13.84 -6.50
CA LEU A 91 -6.93 15.09 -6.10
C LEU A 91 -6.17 14.96 -4.78
N HIS A 92 -6.79 14.30 -3.79
CA HIS A 92 -6.13 14.04 -2.50
C HIS A 92 -4.89 13.16 -2.65
N PHE A 93 -4.97 12.11 -3.48
CA PHE A 93 -3.78 11.29 -3.77
C PHE A 93 -2.63 12.12 -4.35
N ARG A 94 -2.92 13.04 -5.28
CA ARG A 94 -1.90 13.96 -5.83
C ARG A 94 -1.30 14.87 -4.76
N GLU A 95 -2.10 15.33 -3.80
CA GLU A 95 -1.63 16.12 -2.66
C GLU A 95 -0.67 15.32 -1.78
N LEU A 96 -0.99 14.06 -1.48
CA LEU A 96 -0.12 13.17 -0.72
C LEU A 96 1.24 12.97 -1.43
N VAL A 97 1.24 12.71 -2.73
CA VAL A 97 2.48 12.57 -3.52
C VAL A 97 3.28 13.89 -3.54
N ASN A 98 2.60 15.03 -3.68
CA ASN A 98 3.27 16.34 -3.64
C ASN A 98 3.88 16.62 -2.26
N SER A 99 3.19 16.27 -1.17
CA SER A 99 3.74 16.35 0.18
C SER A 99 5.02 15.52 0.30
N LEU A 100 4.99 14.26 -0.12
CA LEU A 100 6.18 13.40 -0.11
C LEU A 100 7.36 14.03 -0.86
N LYS A 101 7.12 14.58 -2.06
CA LYS A 101 8.16 15.25 -2.86
C LYS A 101 8.72 16.48 -2.14
N ASN A 102 7.85 17.31 -1.56
CA ASN A 102 8.24 18.52 -0.82
C ASN A 102 9.06 18.19 0.43
N ASP A 103 8.77 17.05 1.08
CA ASP A 103 9.47 16.55 2.26
C ASP A 103 10.77 15.80 1.88
N GLY A 104 11.07 15.73 0.57
CA GLY A 104 12.32 15.23 0.02
C GLY A 104 12.35 13.75 -0.28
N ALA A 105 11.19 13.09 -0.46
CA ALA A 105 11.15 11.72 -0.96
C ALA A 105 11.73 11.65 -2.37
N GLU A 106 12.63 10.70 -2.60
CA GLU A 106 13.35 10.51 -3.86
C GLU A 106 12.82 9.31 -4.66
N TYR A 107 12.14 8.38 -3.97
CA TYR A 107 11.42 7.24 -4.55
C TYR A 107 10.10 7.07 -3.80
N ILE A 108 8.98 7.01 -4.51
CA ILE A 108 7.65 6.99 -3.92
C ILE A 108 6.95 5.67 -4.21
N ILE A 109 6.62 4.93 -3.14
CA ILE A 109 5.84 3.70 -3.18
C ILE A 109 4.39 4.02 -2.78
N ALA A 110 3.46 3.77 -3.69
CA ALA A 110 2.05 3.99 -3.46
C ALA A 110 1.32 2.65 -3.32
N TYR A 111 0.57 2.50 -2.23
CA TYR A 111 -0.25 1.34 -1.97
C TYR A 111 -1.73 1.68 -2.24
N HIS A 112 -2.47 0.76 -2.90
CA HIS A 112 -3.89 0.93 -3.15
C HIS A 112 -4.70 -0.34 -2.86
N HIS A 113 -5.64 -0.23 -1.94
CA HIS A 113 -6.59 -1.28 -1.62
C HIS A 113 -7.81 -1.18 -2.55
N TRP A 114 -7.93 -2.07 -3.54
CA TRP A 114 -8.86 -1.95 -4.67
C TRP A 114 -9.32 -3.28 -5.26
N GLY A 115 -10.17 -3.21 -6.29
CA GLY A 115 -10.49 -4.36 -7.12
C GLY A 115 -11.70 -5.14 -6.62
N LYS A 116 -11.75 -6.42 -6.92
CA LYS A 116 -12.82 -7.35 -6.51
C LYS A 116 -12.20 -8.54 -5.81
N MET A 117 -12.72 -8.86 -4.64
CA MET A 117 -12.36 -10.05 -3.87
C MET A 117 -12.46 -11.32 -4.74
N ASN A 118 -11.48 -12.20 -4.61
CA ASN A 118 -11.38 -13.48 -5.31
C ASN A 118 -11.39 -13.36 -6.85
N SER A 119 -10.90 -12.26 -7.41
CA SER A 119 -10.80 -12.05 -8.85
C SER A 119 -9.35 -11.89 -9.30
N VAL A 120 -8.87 -12.79 -10.14
CA VAL A 120 -7.56 -12.70 -10.80
C VAL A 120 -7.56 -11.65 -11.93
N THR A 121 -8.76 -11.21 -12.37
CA THR A 121 -8.91 -10.25 -13.45
C THR A 121 -8.82 -8.82 -12.93
N VAL A 122 -7.91 -8.05 -13.45
CA VAL A 122 -7.79 -6.62 -13.19
C VAL A 122 -8.96 -5.87 -13.83
N ARG A 123 -9.57 -4.97 -13.08
CA ARG A 123 -10.68 -4.14 -13.56
C ARG A 123 -10.17 -2.84 -14.18
N ASN A 124 -10.90 -2.30 -15.13
CA ASN A 124 -10.61 -1.01 -15.77
C ASN A 124 -10.46 0.14 -14.75
N ALA A 125 -11.22 0.11 -13.65
CA ALA A 125 -11.08 1.10 -12.58
C ALA A 125 -9.71 1.03 -11.89
N GLN A 126 -9.14 -0.17 -11.70
CA GLN A 126 -7.79 -0.35 -11.15
C GLN A 126 -6.74 0.20 -12.13
N GLN A 127 -6.85 -0.11 -13.43
CA GLN A 127 -5.95 0.38 -14.46
C GLN A 127 -5.93 1.91 -14.53
N LYS A 128 -7.09 2.54 -14.60
CA LYS A 128 -7.22 4.02 -14.61
C LYS A 128 -6.63 4.66 -13.35
N ALA A 129 -6.86 4.06 -12.18
CA ALA A 129 -6.28 4.56 -10.93
C ALA A 129 -4.76 4.41 -10.94
N ALA A 130 -4.22 3.26 -11.39
CA ALA A 130 -2.77 3.02 -11.50
C ALA A 130 -2.11 4.01 -12.46
N GLU A 131 -2.70 4.23 -13.65
CA GLU A 131 -2.24 5.24 -14.60
C GLU A 131 -2.17 6.64 -13.97
N TYR A 132 -3.23 7.04 -13.28
CA TYR A 132 -3.27 8.34 -12.59
C TYR A 132 -2.21 8.44 -11.50
N MET A 133 -2.05 7.40 -10.66
CA MET A 133 -1.06 7.36 -9.60
C MET A 133 0.37 7.48 -10.15
N ALA A 134 0.67 6.76 -11.25
CA ALA A 134 1.94 6.87 -11.96
C ALA A 134 2.19 8.29 -12.49
N GLN A 135 1.17 8.91 -13.11
CA GLN A 135 1.26 10.30 -13.61
C GLN A 135 1.47 11.31 -12.48
N CYS A 136 0.92 11.09 -11.29
CA CYS A 136 1.16 11.94 -10.11
C CYS A 136 2.59 11.87 -9.60
N GLY A 137 3.30 10.77 -9.88
CA GLY A 137 4.71 10.61 -9.51
C GLY A 137 4.99 9.47 -8.53
N ALA A 138 4.11 8.48 -8.43
CA ALA A 138 4.47 7.20 -7.84
C ALA A 138 5.53 6.51 -8.73
N ASP A 139 6.52 5.86 -8.11
CA ASP A 139 7.58 5.13 -8.79
C ASP A 139 7.35 3.60 -8.73
N LEU A 140 6.58 3.15 -7.73
CA LEU A 140 6.12 1.78 -7.60
C LEU A 140 4.68 1.79 -7.05
N ILE A 141 3.80 0.96 -7.62
CA ILE A 141 2.41 0.82 -7.17
C ILE A 141 2.17 -0.62 -6.72
N ILE A 142 1.68 -0.76 -5.49
CA ILE A 142 1.35 -2.05 -4.87
C ILE A 142 -0.15 -2.08 -4.58
N GLY A 143 -0.86 -3.01 -5.22
CA GLY A 143 -2.27 -3.24 -5.00
C GLY A 143 -2.56 -4.37 -4.02
N SER A 144 -3.74 -4.33 -3.39
CA SER A 144 -4.27 -5.40 -2.55
C SER A 144 -5.80 -5.40 -2.54
N HIS A 145 -6.43 -6.21 -1.74
CA HIS A 145 -7.85 -6.50 -1.58
C HIS A 145 -8.33 -7.74 -2.36
N PRO A 146 -7.89 -8.05 -3.59
CA PRO A 146 -8.43 -9.22 -4.28
C PRO A 146 -8.21 -10.55 -3.56
N HIS A 147 -7.29 -10.63 -2.58
CA HIS A 147 -6.92 -11.86 -1.86
C HIS A 147 -6.38 -12.99 -2.74
N VAL A 148 -6.10 -12.67 -3.99
CA VAL A 148 -5.44 -13.50 -5.00
C VAL A 148 -4.42 -12.66 -5.73
N MET A 149 -3.37 -13.28 -6.28
CA MET A 149 -2.44 -12.53 -7.13
C MET A 149 -3.15 -12.06 -8.40
N GLN A 150 -2.86 -10.82 -8.79
CA GLN A 150 -3.21 -10.28 -10.11
C GLN A 150 -1.93 -9.97 -10.87
N CYS A 151 -2.04 -9.72 -12.18
CA CYS A 151 -0.88 -9.42 -13.01
C CYS A 151 -0.12 -8.17 -12.52
N ALA A 152 1.12 -8.07 -12.95
CA ALA A 152 1.92 -6.85 -12.87
C ALA A 152 2.13 -6.30 -14.28
N GLU A 153 2.25 -4.98 -14.39
CA GLU A 153 2.57 -4.31 -15.66
C GLU A 153 3.43 -3.07 -15.45
N LYS A 154 4.12 -2.66 -16.51
CA LYS A 154 4.84 -1.40 -16.57
C LYS A 154 3.95 -0.33 -17.20
N ILE A 155 3.67 0.70 -16.45
CA ILE A 155 2.88 1.86 -16.89
C ILE A 155 3.83 2.93 -17.40
N LYS A 156 3.67 3.35 -18.68
CA LYS A 156 4.42 4.46 -19.25
C LYS A 156 3.71 5.78 -18.92
N THR A 157 4.44 6.70 -18.33
CA THR A 157 3.96 8.04 -18.04
C THR A 157 4.23 9.01 -19.18
N ALA A 158 3.55 10.15 -19.20
CA ALA A 158 3.72 11.16 -20.24
C ALA A 158 5.11 11.79 -20.26
N ASP A 159 5.80 11.80 -19.11
CA ASP A 159 7.19 12.27 -18.96
C ASP A 159 8.24 11.18 -19.29
N GLY A 160 7.79 10.00 -19.74
CA GLY A 160 8.65 8.91 -20.22
C GLY A 160 9.15 7.95 -19.13
N ARG A 161 8.72 8.10 -17.87
CA ARG A 161 9.03 7.11 -16.81
C ARG A 161 8.28 5.80 -17.06
N GLU A 162 8.86 4.70 -16.59
CA GLU A 162 8.19 3.41 -16.49
C GLU A 162 7.95 3.09 -15.00
N VAL A 163 6.69 2.93 -14.62
CA VAL A 163 6.26 2.64 -13.25
C VAL A 163 5.76 1.21 -13.19
N MET A 164 6.38 0.38 -12.33
CA MET A 164 5.88 -0.96 -12.09
C MET A 164 4.62 -0.90 -11.22
N CYS A 165 3.57 -1.59 -11.64
CA CYS A 165 2.32 -1.77 -10.89
C CYS A 165 2.06 -3.25 -10.68
N PHE A 166 1.98 -3.67 -9.43
CA PHE A 166 1.46 -4.96 -9.02
C PHE A 166 0.00 -4.77 -8.60
N TYR A 167 -0.95 -5.28 -9.35
CA TYR A 167 -2.38 -5.08 -9.04
C TYR A 167 -2.87 -5.81 -7.80
N SER A 168 -2.25 -6.93 -7.44
CA SER A 168 -2.43 -7.58 -6.13
C SER A 168 -1.29 -8.58 -5.89
N LEU A 169 -0.74 -8.56 -4.69
CA LEU A 169 0.30 -9.52 -4.27
C LEU A 169 -0.28 -10.82 -3.70
N GLY A 170 -1.60 -10.90 -3.49
CA GLY A 170 -2.24 -12.02 -2.79
C GLY A 170 -2.13 -11.89 -1.26
N ASN A 171 -2.32 -13.00 -0.55
CA ASN A 171 -2.31 -13.06 0.90
C ASN A 171 -0.95 -13.50 1.45
N LEU A 172 -0.29 -12.67 2.25
CA LEU A 172 0.91 -13.10 2.98
C LEU A 172 0.54 -14.04 4.16
N LEU A 173 -0.52 -13.68 4.89
CA LEU A 173 -1.06 -14.45 6.01
C LEU A 173 -2.59 -14.33 5.99
N SER A 174 -3.28 -15.45 5.87
CA SER A 174 -4.75 -15.47 5.79
C SER A 174 -5.31 -16.83 6.18
N SER A 175 -6.51 -16.84 6.74
CA SER A 175 -7.31 -18.04 6.95
C SER A 175 -8.23 -18.38 5.77
N MET A 176 -8.23 -17.56 4.71
CA MET A 176 -9.04 -17.80 3.51
C MET A 176 -8.52 -19.02 2.75
N LYS A 177 -9.41 -19.99 2.51
CA LYS A 177 -9.10 -21.27 1.85
C LYS A 177 -10.13 -21.66 0.78
N GLU A 178 -11.00 -20.72 0.41
CA GLU A 178 -12.10 -20.96 -0.54
C GLU A 178 -11.60 -21.31 -1.94
N MET A 179 -10.47 -20.72 -2.32
CA MET A 179 -9.82 -20.96 -3.60
C MET A 179 -8.35 -21.29 -3.36
N ARG A 180 -7.75 -22.07 -4.25
CA ARG A 180 -6.31 -22.34 -4.22
C ARG A 180 -5.50 -21.04 -4.32
N GLU A 181 -5.95 -20.15 -5.18
CA GLU A 181 -5.31 -18.86 -5.45
C GLU A 181 -5.27 -17.93 -4.22
N ASN A 182 -6.14 -18.15 -3.21
CA ASN A 182 -6.10 -17.40 -1.95
C ASN A 182 -4.87 -17.75 -1.09
N ARG A 183 -4.19 -18.84 -1.39
CA ARG A 183 -3.01 -19.33 -0.69
C ARG A 183 -1.70 -18.94 -1.38
N GLU A 184 -1.77 -18.51 -2.63
CA GLU A 184 -0.63 -18.12 -3.45
C GLU A 184 -0.41 -16.61 -3.38
N SER A 185 0.82 -16.18 -3.08
CA SER A 185 1.17 -14.77 -3.00
C SER A 185 2.64 -14.52 -3.36
N THR A 186 3.03 -13.27 -3.36
CA THR A 186 4.43 -12.88 -3.55
C THR A 186 4.82 -11.77 -2.59
N ILE A 187 6.08 -11.79 -2.17
CA ILE A 187 6.76 -10.66 -1.55
C ILE A 187 7.52 -9.93 -2.65
N VAL A 188 7.42 -8.61 -2.67
CA VAL A 188 8.21 -7.75 -3.54
C VAL A 188 9.46 -7.34 -2.79
N ASP A 189 10.61 -7.79 -3.26
CA ASP A 189 11.93 -7.33 -2.81
C ASP A 189 12.41 -6.23 -3.76
N LEU A 190 12.66 -5.05 -3.21
CA LEU A 190 13.02 -3.84 -3.94
C LEU A 190 14.43 -3.40 -3.56
N THR A 191 15.35 -3.44 -4.52
CA THR A 191 16.68 -2.86 -4.38
C THR A 191 16.75 -1.52 -5.11
N LEU A 192 17.05 -0.45 -4.38
CA LEU A 192 17.27 0.88 -4.95
C LEU A 192 18.78 1.15 -5.01
N THR A 193 19.24 1.58 -6.17
CA THR A 193 20.65 1.94 -6.40
C THR A 193 20.73 3.37 -6.91
N ARG A 194 21.62 4.17 -6.30
CA ARG A 194 21.94 5.52 -6.76
C ARG A 194 23.22 5.50 -7.58
N THR A 195 23.14 5.89 -8.86
CA THR A 195 24.30 6.03 -9.75
C THR A 195 24.19 7.38 -10.47
N ASP A 196 25.22 8.21 -10.36
CA ASP A 196 25.27 9.54 -10.97
C ASP A 196 24.04 10.42 -10.70
N GLY A 197 23.54 10.38 -9.46
CA GLY A 197 22.36 11.14 -9.00
C GLY A 197 21.01 10.57 -9.46
N ARG A 198 20.99 9.47 -10.19
CA ARG A 198 19.77 8.76 -10.60
C ARG A 198 19.53 7.56 -9.70
N ILE A 199 18.26 7.34 -9.35
CA ILE A 199 17.83 6.14 -8.64
C ILE A 199 17.25 5.15 -9.64
N THR A 200 17.76 3.94 -9.59
CA THR A 200 17.24 2.77 -10.33
C THR A 200 16.67 1.77 -9.34
N ALA A 201 15.63 1.07 -9.77
CA ALA A 201 14.95 0.05 -8.98
C ALA A 201 15.11 -1.31 -9.63
N ASP A 202 15.62 -2.29 -8.88
CA ASP A 202 15.60 -3.69 -9.24
C ASP A 202 14.56 -4.41 -8.38
N ILE A 203 13.67 -5.16 -9.01
CA ILE A 203 12.50 -5.76 -8.35
C ILE A 203 12.55 -7.27 -8.53
N THR A 204 12.60 -7.98 -7.41
CA THR A 204 12.49 -9.44 -7.36
C THR A 204 11.18 -9.85 -6.69
N CYS A 205 10.49 -10.83 -7.28
CA CYS A 205 9.29 -11.42 -6.69
C CYS A 205 9.65 -12.75 -6.01
N ILE A 206 9.38 -12.84 -4.71
CA ILE A 206 9.62 -14.05 -3.92
C ILE A 206 8.25 -14.75 -3.73
N PRO A 207 8.02 -15.91 -4.36
CA PRO A 207 6.75 -16.61 -4.22
C PRO A 207 6.56 -17.14 -2.80
N VAL A 208 5.34 -17.03 -2.29
CA VAL A 208 4.95 -17.46 -0.95
C VAL A 208 3.68 -18.32 -1.04
N LEU A 209 3.63 -19.36 -0.24
CA LEU A 209 2.45 -20.19 -0.03
C LEU A 209 1.96 -20.01 1.41
N CYS A 210 0.72 -19.54 1.56
CA CYS A 210 0.04 -19.42 2.85
C CYS A 210 -0.63 -20.77 3.18
N GLU A 211 -0.19 -21.45 4.21
CA GLU A 211 -0.71 -22.76 4.64
C GLU A 211 -1.86 -22.69 5.68
#